data_49bbfddbadf52bc979b0cecfe4a6dcfa
#
_entry.id   49bbfddbadf52bc979b0cecfe4a6dcfa
#
_cell.length_a   1.000
_cell.length_b   1.000
_cell.length_c   1.000
_cell.angle_alpha   90.00
_cell.angle_beta   90.00
_cell.angle_gamma   90.00
#
_symmetry.space_group_name_H-M   'P 1'
#
loop_
_entity.id
_entity.type
_entity.pdbx_description
1 polymer ?
#
loop_
_entity_poly.entity_id
_entity_poly.type
_entity_poly.pdbx_seq_one_letter_code
_entity_poly.pdbx_strand_id
1 'polypeptide(L)'
;MKKLLLLFMLFSNVTFAQMAITHFNAEWNSANDVLWVMDLEDCKTISYSDIAKDTESQVKHKIAVVPTIIIFKDGEEVARFQADLSFKMIATKEEVQDEINNQMMSDF
;
A
#
# COMPACT_ATOMS: atom_id res chain seq x y z
N MET A 1 -29.51 21.01 -23.77
CA MET A 1 -28.27 21.48 -23.14
C MET A 1 -28.11 20.97 -21.73
N LYS A 2 -29.13 21.08 -20.88
CA LYS A 2 -29.03 20.57 -19.50
C LYS A 2 -28.80 19.06 -19.44
N LYS A 3 -29.38 18.28 -20.35
CA LYS A 3 -29.17 16.83 -20.42
C LYS A 3 -27.74 16.46 -20.80
N LEU A 4 -27.12 17.26 -21.66
CA LEU A 4 -25.76 17.03 -22.09
C LEU A 4 -24.78 17.27 -20.95
N LEU A 5 -25.02 18.31 -20.13
CA LEU A 5 -24.23 18.62 -18.96
C LEU A 5 -24.32 17.51 -17.93
N LEU A 6 -25.50 16.95 -17.70
CA LEU A 6 -25.68 15.84 -16.76
C LEU A 6 -24.93 14.60 -17.21
N LEU A 7 -24.95 14.28 -18.50
CA LEU A 7 -24.22 13.15 -19.05
C LEU A 7 -22.72 13.32 -18.85
N PHE A 8 -22.21 14.53 -19.06
CA PHE A 8 -20.80 14.84 -18.84
C PHE A 8 -20.40 14.66 -17.38
N MET A 9 -21.25 15.08 -16.45
CA MET A 9 -21.00 14.90 -15.02
C MET A 9 -20.97 13.43 -14.61
N LEU A 10 -21.79 12.60 -15.23
CA LEU A 10 -21.78 11.16 -14.97
C LEU A 10 -20.45 10.52 -15.37
N PHE A 11 -19.87 10.93 -16.49
CA PHE A 11 -18.55 10.46 -16.91
C PHE A 11 -17.45 10.91 -15.96
N SER A 12 -17.56 12.13 -15.44
CA SER A 12 -16.55 12.66 -14.53
C SER A 12 -16.54 11.97 -13.16
N ASN A 13 -17.59 11.22 -12.84
CA ASN A 13 -17.69 10.47 -11.58
C ASN A 13 -17.11 9.06 -11.67
N VAL A 14 -16.66 8.64 -12.85
CA VAL A 14 -16.03 7.34 -13.01
C VAL A 14 -14.57 7.46 -12.55
N THR A 15 -14.29 6.92 -11.37
CA THR A 15 -12.94 6.91 -10.81
C THR A 15 -12.49 5.49 -10.55
N PHE A 16 -11.19 5.24 -10.74
CA PHE A 16 -10.60 3.96 -10.39
C PHE A 16 -10.08 4.02 -8.97
N ALA A 17 -10.09 2.87 -8.28
CA ALA A 17 -9.52 2.76 -6.95
C ALA A 17 -8.05 3.17 -6.97
N GLN A 18 -7.62 3.89 -5.94
CA GLN A 18 -6.25 4.34 -5.79
C GLN A 18 -5.53 3.44 -4.81
N MET A 19 -4.47 2.81 -5.29
CA MET A 19 -3.64 1.93 -4.50
C MET A 19 -2.45 2.71 -3.94
N ALA A 20 -2.19 2.53 -2.66
CA ALA A 20 -1.04 3.11 -2.00
C ALA A 20 -0.33 2.03 -1.18
N ILE A 21 0.99 2.08 -1.17
CA ILE A 21 1.82 1.12 -0.46
C ILE A 21 2.64 1.88 0.57
N THR A 22 2.67 1.38 1.81
CA THR A 22 3.59 1.90 2.82
C THR A 22 4.49 0.76 3.30
N HIS A 23 5.78 1.01 3.25
CA HIS A 23 6.82 0.13 3.76
C HIS A 23 7.24 0.64 5.14
N PHE A 24 6.84 -0.08 6.17
CA PHE A 24 7.21 0.22 7.55
C PHE A 24 8.46 -0.54 7.92
N ASN A 25 9.44 0.16 8.43
CA ASN A 25 10.66 -0.46 8.95
C ASN A 25 11.20 0.43 10.07
N ALA A 26 12.42 0.19 10.49
CA ALA A 26 13.11 1.00 11.47
C ALA A 26 14.58 1.11 11.07
N GLU A 27 15.22 2.22 11.43
CA GLU A 27 16.60 2.46 11.06
C GLU A 27 17.53 1.34 11.54
N TRP A 28 17.30 0.83 12.75
CA TRP A 28 18.10 -0.26 13.29
C TRP A 28 17.97 -1.56 12.48
N ASN A 29 16.95 -1.66 11.62
CA ASN A 29 16.71 -2.83 10.76
C ASN A 29 16.87 -2.48 9.28
N SER A 30 17.54 -1.40 8.95
CA SER A 30 17.63 -0.91 7.57
C SER A 30 18.32 -1.89 6.62
N ALA A 31 19.17 -2.78 7.15
CA ALA A 31 19.80 -3.83 6.35
C ALA A 31 18.76 -4.79 5.73
N ASN A 32 17.56 -4.84 6.29
CA ASN A 32 16.46 -5.68 5.83
C ASN A 32 15.36 -4.87 5.16
N ASP A 33 15.67 -3.65 4.70
CA ASP A 33 14.73 -2.88 3.90
C ASP A 33 14.29 -3.66 2.66
N VAL A 34 13.00 -3.56 2.34
CA VAL A 34 12.44 -4.26 1.19
C VAL A 34 12.59 -3.36 -0.03
N LEU A 35 13.73 -3.48 -0.70
CA LEU A 35 14.09 -2.56 -1.78
C LEU A 35 13.17 -2.66 -3.00
N TRP A 36 12.66 -3.86 -3.28
CA TRP A 36 11.79 -4.06 -4.44
C TRP A 36 10.40 -3.41 -4.29
N VAL A 37 10.08 -2.88 -3.11
CA VAL A 37 8.82 -2.14 -2.94
C VAL A 37 8.72 -0.98 -3.94
N MET A 38 9.84 -0.32 -4.22
CA MET A 38 9.88 0.79 -5.16
C MET A 38 9.60 0.37 -6.61
N ASP A 39 9.66 -0.91 -6.90
CA ASP A 39 9.43 -1.45 -8.23
C ASP A 39 7.99 -1.96 -8.42
N LEU A 40 7.14 -1.84 -7.41
CA LEU A 40 5.74 -2.24 -7.51
C LEU A 40 5.01 -1.32 -8.48
N GLU A 41 4.13 -1.91 -9.28
CA GLU A 41 3.39 -1.21 -10.33
C GLU A 41 1.95 -0.98 -9.92
N ASP A 42 1.30 -0.02 -10.60
CA ASP A 42 -0.12 0.31 -10.43
C ASP A 42 -0.45 0.85 -9.04
N CYS A 43 0.51 1.52 -8.44
CA CYS A 43 0.34 2.21 -7.16
C CYS A 43 0.46 3.72 -7.39
N LYS A 44 -0.47 4.49 -6.83
CA LYS A 44 -0.41 5.95 -6.90
C LYS A 44 0.74 6.48 -6.08
N THR A 45 0.94 5.92 -4.88
CA THR A 45 2.02 6.32 -3.98
C THR A 45 2.68 5.11 -3.38
N ILE A 46 3.99 5.22 -3.18
CA ILE A 46 4.79 4.26 -2.42
C ILE A 46 5.56 5.08 -1.41
N SER A 47 5.35 4.80 -0.12
CA SER A 47 5.98 5.56 0.94
C SER A 47 6.70 4.67 1.94
N TYR A 48 7.63 5.27 2.67
CA TYR A 48 8.40 4.62 3.72
C TYR A 48 8.09 5.30 5.05
N SER A 49 7.93 4.50 6.09
CA SER A 49 7.73 5.01 7.44
C SER A 49 8.70 4.31 8.40
N ASP A 50 9.48 5.11 9.12
CA ASP A 50 10.35 4.61 10.19
C ASP A 50 9.55 4.67 11.49
N ILE A 51 9.16 3.51 12.01
CA ILE A 51 8.31 3.42 13.20
C ILE A 51 8.99 3.93 14.48
N ALA A 52 10.33 3.98 14.49
CA ALA A 52 11.06 4.53 15.62
C ALA A 52 10.95 6.05 15.69
N LYS A 53 10.77 6.69 14.53
CA LYS A 53 10.62 8.16 14.42
C LYS A 53 9.16 8.57 14.38
N ASP A 54 8.31 7.78 13.71
CA ASP A 54 6.87 8.04 13.59
C ASP A 54 6.10 7.02 14.42
N THR A 55 6.08 7.24 15.73
CA THR A 55 5.40 6.36 16.66
C THR A 55 3.88 6.43 16.52
N GLU A 56 3.34 7.55 16.06
CA GLU A 56 1.90 7.67 15.81
C GLU A 56 1.46 6.72 14.71
N SER A 57 2.23 6.65 13.63
CA SER A 57 1.95 5.76 12.51
C SER A 57 2.04 4.29 12.95
N GLN A 58 3.01 3.96 13.79
CA GLN A 58 3.13 2.62 14.35
C GLN A 58 1.87 2.20 15.11
N VAL A 59 1.41 3.07 15.99
CA VAL A 59 0.22 2.80 16.81
C VAL A 59 -1.03 2.74 15.95
N LYS A 60 -1.20 3.71 15.07
CA LYS A 60 -2.36 3.81 14.17
C LYS A 60 -2.54 2.55 13.34
N HIS A 61 -1.45 2.05 12.78
CA HIS A 61 -1.49 0.89 11.88
C HIS A 61 -1.14 -0.42 12.59
N LYS A 62 -0.94 -0.38 13.90
CA LYS A 62 -0.66 -1.56 14.72
C LYS A 62 0.50 -2.38 14.16
N ILE A 63 1.63 -1.70 13.93
CA ILE A 63 2.82 -2.37 13.41
C ILE A 63 3.52 -3.10 14.55
N ALA A 64 3.45 -4.43 14.53
CA ALA A 64 4.02 -5.29 15.57
C ALA A 64 5.42 -5.79 15.21
N VAL A 65 5.72 -5.95 13.93
CA VAL A 65 7.02 -6.42 13.45
C VAL A 65 7.45 -5.56 12.26
N VAL A 66 8.75 -5.53 12.00
CA VAL A 66 9.31 -4.82 10.85
C VAL A 66 10.26 -5.74 10.09
N PRO A 67 10.33 -5.59 8.76
CA PRO A 67 9.50 -4.73 7.94
C PRO A 67 8.06 -5.23 7.83
N THR A 68 7.13 -4.32 7.62
CA THR A 68 5.74 -4.61 7.29
C THR A 68 5.35 -3.78 6.07
N ILE A 69 4.70 -4.40 5.11
CA ILE A 69 4.17 -3.71 3.93
C ILE A 69 2.66 -3.73 4.02
N ILE A 70 2.04 -2.56 3.94
CA ILE A 70 0.58 -2.44 3.92
C ILE A 70 0.13 -1.90 2.57
N ILE A 71 -0.86 -2.55 1.99
CA ILE A 71 -1.56 -2.08 0.80
C ILE A 71 -2.83 -1.38 1.24
N PHE A 72 -2.97 -0.12 0.81
CA PHE A 72 -4.17 0.67 1.04
C PHE A 72 -4.92 0.85 -0.27
N LYS A 73 -6.23 0.71 -0.22
CA LYS A 73 -7.11 0.96 -1.35
C LYS A 73 -8.07 2.07 -0.94
N ASP A 74 -7.98 3.22 -1.60
CA ASP A 74 -8.76 4.41 -1.25
C ASP A 74 -8.66 4.78 0.23
N GLY A 75 -7.46 4.64 0.78
CA GLY A 75 -7.16 5.02 2.16
C GLY A 75 -7.40 3.93 3.19
N GLU A 76 -7.97 2.81 2.81
CA GLU A 76 -8.25 1.70 3.73
C GLU A 76 -7.27 0.55 3.54
N GLU A 77 -6.82 -0.03 4.65
CA GLU A 77 -5.94 -1.20 4.58
C GLU A 77 -6.71 -2.39 4.01
N VAL A 78 -6.17 -2.98 2.95
CA VAL A 78 -6.79 -4.17 2.31
C VAL A 78 -5.90 -5.39 2.38
N ALA A 79 -4.60 -5.22 2.60
CA ALA A 79 -3.68 -6.35 2.73
C ALA A 79 -2.44 -5.92 3.50
N ARG A 80 -1.80 -6.89 4.13
CA ARG A 80 -0.61 -6.66 4.94
C ARG A 80 0.33 -7.84 4.82
N PHE A 81 1.61 -7.54 4.65
CA PHE A 81 2.67 -8.55 4.60
C PHE A 81 3.68 -8.23 5.70
N GLN A 82 3.91 -9.18 6.57
CA GLN A 82 4.73 -8.99 7.75
C GLN A 82 6.00 -9.83 7.68
N ALA A 83 7.06 -9.33 8.29
CA ALA A 83 8.31 -10.04 8.44
C ALA A 83 8.18 -11.24 9.37
N ASP A 84 9.14 -12.12 9.30
CA ASP A 84 9.31 -13.19 10.27
C ASP A 84 9.98 -12.68 11.56
N LEU A 85 10.26 -13.58 12.50
CA LEU A 85 10.88 -13.21 13.77
C LEU A 85 12.34 -12.77 13.64
N SER A 86 12.95 -12.96 12.46
CA SER A 86 14.31 -12.49 12.19
C SER A 86 14.32 -11.09 11.57
N PHE A 87 13.17 -10.43 11.50
CA PHE A 87 13.00 -9.10 10.93
C PHE A 87 13.30 -9.03 9.43
N LYS A 88 12.97 -10.10 8.72
CA LYS A 88 13.13 -10.17 7.27
C LYS A 88 11.78 -10.43 6.60
N MET A 89 11.53 -9.71 5.51
CA MET A 89 10.29 -9.90 4.75
C MET A 89 10.27 -11.29 4.12
N ILE A 90 9.17 -12.01 4.34
CA ILE A 90 8.96 -13.34 3.79
C ILE A 90 8.33 -13.25 2.40
N ALA A 91 7.41 -12.31 2.20
CA ALA A 91 6.71 -12.16 0.93
C ALA A 91 7.67 -11.75 -0.19
N THR A 92 7.37 -12.22 -1.39
CA THR A 92 8.11 -11.84 -2.59
C THR A 92 7.45 -10.65 -3.27
N LYS A 93 8.19 -9.99 -4.16
CA LYS A 93 7.65 -8.91 -4.98
C LYS A 93 6.41 -9.38 -5.76
N GLU A 94 6.48 -10.58 -6.32
CA GLU A 94 5.41 -11.16 -7.12
C GLU A 94 4.15 -11.37 -6.28
N GLU A 95 4.29 -11.83 -5.06
CA GLU A 95 3.15 -12.04 -4.16
C GLU A 95 2.46 -10.71 -3.85
N VAL A 96 3.22 -9.67 -3.56
CA VAL A 96 2.67 -8.35 -3.25
C VAL A 96 2.05 -7.73 -4.50
N GLN A 97 2.72 -7.84 -5.65
CA GLN A 97 2.16 -7.34 -6.91
C GLN A 97 0.85 -8.04 -7.27
N ASP A 98 0.79 -9.35 -7.08
CA ASP A 98 -0.43 -10.12 -7.33
C ASP A 98 -1.58 -9.64 -6.46
N GLU A 99 -1.30 -9.32 -5.19
CA GLU A 99 -2.35 -8.80 -4.31
C GLU A 99 -2.83 -7.42 -4.75
N ILE A 100 -1.92 -6.56 -5.18
CA ILE A 100 -2.30 -5.25 -5.74
C ILE A 100 -3.23 -5.45 -6.94
N ASN A 101 -2.86 -6.35 -7.83
CA ASN A 101 -3.66 -6.65 -9.03
C ASN A 101 -5.03 -7.21 -8.65
N ASN A 102 -5.09 -8.10 -7.67
CA ASN A 102 -6.34 -8.67 -7.20
C ASN A 102 -7.26 -7.60 -6.61
N GLN A 103 -6.72 -6.68 -5.83
CA GLN A 103 -7.50 -5.60 -5.24
C GLN A 103 -8.03 -4.65 -6.31
N MET A 104 -7.24 -4.38 -7.34
CA MET A 104 -7.69 -3.56 -8.47
C MET A 104 -8.81 -4.24 -9.24
N MET A 105 -8.68 -5.54 -9.48
CA MET A 105 -9.66 -6.32 -10.23
C MET A 105 -10.99 -6.50 -9.48
N SER A 106 -10.97 -6.41 -8.15
CA SER A 106 -12.18 -6.58 -7.34
C SER A 106 -13.20 -5.46 -7.55
N ASP A 107 -12.82 -4.37 -8.23
CA ASP A 107 -13.71 -3.26 -8.56
C ASP A 107 -14.50 -3.49 -9.86
N PHE A 108 -14.21 -4.55 -10.56
CA PHE A 108 -14.86 -4.88 -11.82
C PHE A 108 -15.82 -6.11 -11.70
#